data_fcc0729c039fe49a5eebf10dd77ba728
#
_entry.id   fcc0729c039fe49a5eebf10dd77ba728
#
_cell.length_a   1.000
_cell.length_b   1.000
_cell.length_c   1.000
_cell.angle_alpha   90.00
_cell.angle_beta   90.00
_cell.angle_gamma   90.00
#
_symmetry.space_group_name_H-M   'P 1'
#
loop_
_entity.id
_entity.type
_entity.pdbx_description
1 polymer ?
#
loop_
_entity_poly.entity_id
_entity_poly.type
_entity_poly.pdbx_seq_one_letter_code
_entity_poly.pdbx_strand_id
1 'polypeptide(L)'
;MVTLKQYFRHPFFRDKRTLLGLWTLIGILSWAFKFTRQHNNFEIFRGVYWHTVNGTSLYAAYPDEYFDVNHYGPFFSLIIAPFAIMPDWLGMFFWCVGLSLILFVSVSRSNLKQKEQIFLYWFCAHTLSTALFMQQFNIAIAAIIIS
;
A
#
# COMPACT_ATOMS: atom_id res chain seq x y z
N MET A 1 -17.89 -24.11 -26.49
CA MET A 1 -17.71 -22.73 -26.02
C MET A 1 -17.55 -22.77 -24.51
N VAL A 2 -16.36 -22.44 -23.98
CA VAL A 2 -16.10 -22.43 -22.53
C VAL A 2 -16.81 -21.20 -21.95
N THR A 3 -17.72 -21.41 -21.00
CA THR A 3 -18.44 -20.29 -20.38
C THR A 3 -17.52 -19.54 -19.41
N LEU A 4 -17.67 -18.22 -19.29
CA LEU A 4 -16.95 -17.37 -18.30
C LEU A 4 -16.91 -18.01 -16.90
N LYS A 5 -18.02 -18.66 -16.50
CA LYS A 5 -18.14 -19.37 -15.21
C LYS A 5 -17.17 -20.55 -15.09
N GLN A 6 -16.79 -21.22 -16.19
CA GLN A 6 -15.80 -22.30 -16.20
C GLN A 6 -14.37 -21.76 -16.09
N TYR A 7 -14.08 -20.59 -16.67
CA TYR A 7 -12.80 -19.91 -16.57
C TYR A 7 -12.46 -19.57 -15.11
N PHE A 8 -13.38 -18.95 -14.37
CA PHE A 8 -13.16 -18.60 -12.96
C PHE A 8 -13.15 -19.79 -11.99
N ARG A 9 -13.48 -21.00 -12.46
CA ARG A 9 -13.34 -22.24 -11.69
C ARG A 9 -11.92 -22.86 -11.79
N HIS A 10 -11.09 -22.35 -12.71
CA HIS A 10 -9.73 -22.87 -12.85
C HIS A 10 -8.95 -22.68 -11.55
N PRO A 11 -8.17 -23.69 -11.08
CA PRO A 11 -7.41 -23.63 -9.84
C PRO A 11 -6.52 -22.40 -9.72
N PHE A 12 -5.95 -21.94 -10.82
CA PHE A 12 -5.13 -20.72 -10.90
C PHE A 12 -5.80 -19.50 -10.23
N PHE A 13 -7.09 -19.26 -10.48
CA PHE A 13 -7.82 -18.11 -9.92
C PHE A 13 -8.17 -18.26 -8.43
N ARG A 14 -7.93 -19.43 -7.85
CA ARG A 14 -8.28 -19.78 -6.47
C ARG A 14 -7.06 -20.13 -5.62
N ASP A 15 -5.90 -20.26 -6.23
CA ASP A 15 -4.65 -20.54 -5.54
C ASP A 15 -4.15 -19.28 -4.82
N LYS A 16 -3.99 -19.35 -3.50
CA LYS A 16 -3.47 -18.26 -2.68
C LYS A 16 -2.07 -17.81 -3.10
N ARG A 17 -1.23 -18.70 -3.64
CA ARG A 17 0.11 -18.34 -4.13
C ARG A 17 0.02 -17.43 -5.37
N THR A 18 -0.88 -17.76 -6.28
CA THR A 18 -1.16 -16.92 -7.47
C THR A 18 -1.68 -15.55 -7.06
N LEU A 19 -2.61 -15.51 -6.11
CA LEU A 19 -3.17 -14.26 -5.60
C LEU A 19 -2.14 -13.41 -4.85
N LEU A 20 -1.26 -14.05 -4.05
CA LEU A 20 -0.13 -13.39 -3.41
C LEU A 20 0.82 -12.80 -4.46
N GLY A 21 1.18 -13.58 -5.48
CA GLY A 21 2.00 -13.09 -6.59
C GLY A 21 1.40 -11.90 -7.31
N LEU A 22 0.09 -11.95 -7.59
CA LEU A 22 -0.64 -10.83 -8.21
C LEU A 22 -0.60 -9.57 -7.34
N TRP A 23 -0.88 -9.69 -6.05
CA TRP A 23 -0.88 -8.55 -5.12
C TRP A 23 0.52 -7.97 -4.92
N THR A 24 1.54 -8.82 -4.84
CA THR A 24 2.94 -8.39 -4.82
C THR A 24 3.30 -7.63 -6.11
N LEU A 25 2.87 -8.14 -7.26
CA LEU A 25 3.09 -7.50 -8.56
C LEU A 25 2.39 -6.13 -8.63
N ILE A 26 1.17 -6.00 -8.11
CA ILE A 26 0.47 -4.71 -8.01
C ILE A 26 1.31 -3.71 -7.19
N GLY A 27 1.87 -4.12 -6.06
CA GLY A 27 2.76 -3.28 -5.25
C GLY A 27 4.01 -2.84 -6.00
N ILE A 28 4.68 -3.78 -6.68
CA ILE A 28 5.88 -3.51 -7.48
C ILE A 28 5.57 -2.56 -8.64
N LEU A 29 4.50 -2.79 -9.39
CA LEU A 29 4.11 -1.94 -10.51
C LEU A 29 3.73 -0.53 -10.03
N SER A 30 2.99 -0.41 -8.93
CA SER A 30 2.62 0.88 -8.35
C SER A 30 3.87 1.68 -7.97
N TRP A 31 4.85 1.04 -7.31
CA TRP A 31 6.15 1.64 -7.04
C TRP A 31 6.87 2.05 -8.31
N ALA A 32 7.06 1.15 -9.27
CA ALA A 32 7.85 1.40 -10.48
C ALA A 32 7.27 2.56 -11.30
N PHE A 33 5.95 2.62 -11.46
CA PHE A 33 5.29 3.70 -12.19
C PHE A 33 5.36 5.05 -11.47
N LYS A 34 5.26 5.05 -10.14
CA LYS A 34 5.22 6.29 -9.37
C LYS A 34 6.59 6.83 -9.05
N PHE A 35 7.57 5.98 -8.78
CA PHE A 35 8.94 6.41 -8.49
C PHE A 35 9.56 7.21 -9.63
N THR A 36 9.28 6.85 -10.88
CA THR A 36 9.77 7.57 -12.07
C THR A 36 8.98 8.85 -12.40
N ARG A 37 7.98 9.18 -11.60
CA ARG A 37 7.08 10.33 -11.77
C ARG A 37 6.93 11.10 -10.45
N GLN A 38 5.76 11.71 -10.22
CA GLN A 38 5.45 12.37 -8.95
C GLN A 38 4.96 11.33 -7.91
N HIS A 39 5.59 11.34 -6.73
CA HIS A 39 5.22 10.50 -5.59
C HIS A 39 4.96 11.34 -4.31
N ASN A 40 4.29 12.45 -4.48
CA ASN A 40 4.05 13.50 -3.50
C ASN A 40 3.57 12.99 -2.13
N ASN A 41 2.66 12.02 -2.08
CA ASN A 41 2.18 11.51 -0.80
C ASN A 41 3.27 10.80 0.00
N PHE A 42 4.18 10.08 -0.67
CA PHE A 42 5.30 9.46 0.01
C PHE A 42 6.33 10.51 0.49
N GLU A 43 6.53 11.58 -0.26
CA GLU A 43 7.38 12.72 0.15
C GLU A 43 6.80 13.42 1.37
N ILE A 44 5.48 13.70 1.40
CA ILE A 44 4.79 14.22 2.59
C ILE A 44 5.01 13.29 3.80
N PHE A 45 4.88 11.98 3.62
CA PHE A 45 5.06 11.03 4.73
C PHE A 45 6.49 11.04 5.27
N ARG A 46 7.50 11.11 4.39
CA ARG A 46 8.90 11.27 4.80
C ARG A 46 9.12 12.60 5.51
N GLY A 47 8.50 13.67 5.01
CA GLY A 47 8.50 14.98 5.64
C GLY A 47 8.00 14.94 7.08
N VAL A 48 6.95 14.15 7.39
CA VAL A 48 6.48 13.99 8.78
C VAL A 48 7.59 13.49 9.69
N TYR A 49 8.38 12.51 9.26
CA TYR A 49 9.51 12.02 10.05
C TYR A 49 10.59 13.09 10.22
N TRP A 50 11.07 13.70 9.14
CA TRP A 50 12.17 14.65 9.19
C TRP A 50 11.81 15.92 9.94
N HIS A 51 10.59 16.45 9.75
CA HIS A 51 10.12 17.63 10.49
C HIS A 51 9.95 17.34 11.98
N THR A 52 9.49 16.10 12.34
CA THR A 52 9.43 15.67 13.75
C THR A 52 10.83 15.64 14.38
N VAL A 53 11.80 15.03 13.70
CA VAL A 53 13.19 14.92 14.20
C VAL A 53 13.86 16.28 14.32
N ASN A 54 13.62 17.17 13.36
CA ASN A 54 14.23 18.52 13.31
C ASN A 54 13.48 19.54 14.18
N GLY A 55 12.36 19.16 14.81
CA GLY A 55 11.55 20.07 15.63
C GLY A 55 10.89 21.20 14.82
N THR A 56 10.68 21.02 13.52
CA THR A 56 10.00 21.98 12.64
C THR A 56 8.49 21.72 12.57
N SER A 57 7.71 22.67 12.08
CA SER A 57 6.25 22.52 12.01
C SER A 57 5.84 21.38 11.10
N LEU A 58 4.99 20.47 11.59
CA LEU A 58 4.44 19.39 10.78
C LEU A 58 3.41 19.84 9.75
N TYR A 59 2.79 20.98 9.96
CA TYR A 59 1.61 21.44 9.21
C TYR A 59 1.88 22.69 8.38
N ALA A 60 3.12 23.17 8.36
CA ALA A 60 3.51 24.24 7.45
C ALA A 60 3.58 23.73 6.01
N ALA A 61 3.45 24.64 5.06
CA ALA A 61 3.69 24.34 3.66
C ALA A 61 5.22 24.29 3.40
N TYR A 62 5.66 23.25 2.69
CA TYR A 62 7.05 23.05 2.27
C TYR A 62 7.11 22.86 0.75
N PRO A 63 6.85 23.93 -0.04
CA PRO A 63 6.69 23.83 -1.49
C PRO A 63 7.96 23.38 -2.22
N ASP A 64 9.13 23.50 -1.59
CA ASP A 64 10.41 23.02 -2.12
C ASP A 64 10.60 21.49 -1.90
N GLU A 65 9.79 20.88 -1.03
CA GLU A 65 9.90 19.45 -0.71
C GLU A 65 8.74 18.66 -1.33
N TYR A 66 7.50 19.16 -1.22
CA TYR A 66 6.30 18.49 -1.71
C TYR A 66 5.15 19.48 -1.98
N PHE A 67 4.19 19.05 -2.80
CA PHE A 67 2.93 19.79 -2.98
C PHE A 67 1.99 19.49 -1.83
N ASP A 68 1.15 20.38 -1.41
CA ASP A 68 0.16 20.15 -0.37
C ASP A 68 0.78 20.20 1.05
N VAL A 69 -0.03 19.98 2.07
CA VAL A 69 0.38 20.01 3.46
C VAL A 69 0.17 18.63 4.11
N ASN A 70 0.94 18.38 5.17
CA ASN A 70 0.77 17.18 5.95
C ASN A 70 -0.53 17.21 6.77
N HIS A 71 -1.26 16.11 6.77
CA HIS A 71 -2.49 15.89 7.56
C HIS A 71 -2.31 14.86 8.68
N TYR A 72 -1.10 14.32 8.87
CA TYR A 72 -0.80 13.28 9.85
C TYR A 72 -0.18 13.88 11.11
N GLY A 73 -0.57 13.33 12.27
CA GLY A 73 0.01 13.74 13.55
C GLY A 73 1.42 13.17 13.78
N PRO A 74 2.11 13.64 14.85
CA PRO A 74 3.50 13.26 15.11
C PRO A 74 3.72 11.75 15.31
N PHE A 75 2.73 11.00 15.78
CA PHE A 75 2.84 9.53 15.90
C PHE A 75 3.02 8.82 14.57
N PHE A 76 2.60 9.42 13.46
CA PHE A 76 2.82 8.85 12.14
C PHE A 76 4.32 8.82 11.80
N SER A 77 5.13 9.70 12.38
CA SER A 77 6.59 9.67 12.21
C SER A 77 7.21 8.33 12.62
N LEU A 78 6.68 7.66 13.65
CA LEU A 78 7.15 6.36 14.09
C LEU A 78 6.83 5.26 13.06
N ILE A 79 5.69 5.36 12.39
CA ILE A 79 5.26 4.40 11.38
C ILE A 79 6.10 4.53 10.12
N ILE A 80 6.36 5.76 9.68
CA ILE A 80 7.09 6.03 8.46
C ILE A 80 8.62 6.00 8.63
N ALA A 81 9.12 6.12 9.88
CA ALA A 81 10.55 6.17 10.18
C ALA A 81 11.41 5.13 9.42
N PRO A 82 11.09 3.82 9.44
CA PRO A 82 11.92 2.83 8.77
C PRO A 82 12.01 3.04 7.26
N PHE A 83 11.00 3.66 6.66
CA PHE A 83 10.97 3.95 5.22
C PHE A 83 11.59 5.32 4.92
N ALA A 84 11.46 6.29 5.83
CA ALA A 84 11.97 7.65 5.66
C ALA A 84 13.50 7.73 5.73
N ILE A 85 14.16 6.86 6.51
CA ILE A 85 15.62 6.80 6.64
C ILE A 85 16.30 6.06 5.46
N MET A 86 15.54 5.32 4.67
CA MET A 86 16.04 4.64 3.46
C MET A 86 16.18 5.62 2.30
N PRO A 87 17.00 5.30 1.28
CA PRO A 87 16.91 5.98 -0.01
C PRO A 87 15.47 5.95 -0.54
N ASP A 88 15.02 7.02 -1.20
CA ASP A 88 13.61 7.22 -1.62
C ASP A 88 13.03 6.02 -2.38
N TRP A 89 13.77 5.52 -3.35
CA TRP A 89 13.35 4.38 -4.16
C TRP A 89 13.12 3.11 -3.32
N LEU A 90 13.96 2.89 -2.31
CA LEU A 90 13.90 1.71 -1.47
C LEU A 90 12.79 1.83 -0.41
N GLY A 91 12.70 3.00 0.24
CA GLY A 91 11.64 3.29 1.21
C GLY A 91 10.27 3.17 0.57
N MET A 92 10.09 3.79 -0.61
CA MET A 92 8.83 3.71 -1.34
C MET A 92 8.52 2.28 -1.86
N PHE A 93 9.56 1.51 -2.25
CA PHE A 93 9.39 0.10 -2.63
C PHE A 93 8.80 -0.70 -1.47
N PHE A 94 9.43 -0.64 -0.30
CA PHE A 94 8.95 -1.35 0.88
C PHE A 94 7.60 -0.84 1.38
N TRP A 95 7.33 0.45 1.21
CA TRP A 95 6.01 1.01 1.51
C TRP A 95 4.92 0.38 0.64
N CYS A 96 5.06 0.42 -0.68
CA CYS A 96 4.05 -0.10 -1.60
C CYS A 96 3.89 -1.63 -1.48
N VAL A 97 4.99 -2.37 -1.50
CA VAL A 97 4.95 -3.83 -1.41
C VAL A 97 4.53 -4.28 0.00
N GLY A 98 5.04 -3.61 1.03
CA GLY A 98 4.70 -3.91 2.42
C GLY A 98 3.22 -3.72 2.72
N LEU A 99 2.61 -2.61 2.29
CA LEU A 99 1.17 -2.37 2.45
C LEU A 99 0.33 -3.43 1.73
N SER A 100 0.72 -3.81 0.51
CA SER A 100 0.05 -4.89 -0.23
C SER A 100 0.10 -6.21 0.54
N LEU A 101 1.29 -6.59 1.03
CA LEU A 101 1.50 -7.83 1.75
C LEU A 101 0.80 -7.85 3.12
N ILE A 102 0.82 -6.75 3.87
CA ILE A 102 0.14 -6.65 5.17
C ILE A 102 -1.36 -6.88 4.97
N LEU A 103 -1.99 -6.21 4.03
CA LEU A 103 -3.42 -6.41 3.77
C LEU A 103 -3.72 -7.84 3.28
N PHE A 104 -2.88 -8.41 2.40
CA PHE A 104 -3.02 -9.80 1.96
C PHE A 104 -2.99 -10.77 3.15
N VAL A 105 -2.01 -10.60 4.05
CA VAL A 105 -1.86 -11.46 5.24
C VAL A 105 -3.03 -11.29 6.18
N SER A 106 -3.52 -10.07 6.41
CA SER A 106 -4.70 -9.81 7.26
C SER A 106 -5.95 -10.52 6.73
N VAL A 107 -6.23 -10.41 5.42
CA VAL A 107 -7.33 -11.16 4.79
C VAL A 107 -7.10 -12.68 4.90
N SER A 108 -5.86 -13.15 4.70
CA SER A 108 -5.52 -14.59 4.80
C SER A 108 -5.76 -15.18 6.18
N ARG A 109 -5.54 -14.37 7.23
CA ARG A 109 -5.65 -14.76 8.65
C ARG A 109 -7.02 -14.47 9.25
N SER A 110 -7.86 -13.73 8.53
CA SER A 110 -9.22 -13.43 8.98
C SER A 110 -10.07 -14.70 9.14
N ASN A 111 -11.14 -14.60 9.95
CA ASN A 111 -12.10 -15.69 10.16
C ASN A 111 -13.03 -15.96 8.96
N LEU A 112 -12.76 -15.35 7.81
CA LEU A 112 -13.53 -15.55 6.58
C LEU A 112 -13.28 -16.92 5.97
N LYS A 113 -14.32 -17.51 5.38
CA LYS A 113 -14.17 -18.75 4.60
C LYS A 113 -13.28 -18.51 3.39
N GLN A 114 -12.54 -19.52 2.96
CA GLN A 114 -11.62 -19.44 1.82
C GLN A 114 -12.25 -18.80 0.56
N LYS A 115 -13.52 -19.12 0.25
CA LYS A 115 -14.23 -18.54 -0.88
C LYS A 115 -14.44 -17.02 -0.76
N GLU A 116 -14.65 -16.54 0.47
CA GLU A 116 -14.84 -15.13 0.78
C GLU A 116 -13.51 -14.39 0.71
N GLN A 117 -12.43 -14.99 1.22
CA GLN A 117 -11.07 -14.46 1.06
C GLN A 117 -10.69 -14.30 -0.41
N ILE A 118 -10.95 -15.34 -1.25
CA ILE A 118 -10.68 -15.29 -2.69
C ILE A 118 -11.50 -14.19 -3.36
N PHE A 119 -12.78 -14.06 -3.00
CA PHE A 119 -13.63 -12.97 -3.49
C PHE A 119 -13.05 -11.61 -3.15
N LEU A 120 -12.63 -11.40 -1.90
CA LEU A 120 -12.01 -10.14 -1.48
C LEU A 120 -10.71 -9.85 -2.24
N TYR A 121 -9.84 -10.84 -2.45
CA TYR A 121 -8.61 -10.63 -3.22
C TYR A 121 -8.88 -10.12 -4.64
N TRP A 122 -9.88 -10.65 -5.32
CA TRP A 122 -10.25 -10.20 -6.65
C TRP A 122 -10.98 -8.87 -6.64
N PHE A 123 -11.96 -8.73 -5.76
CA PHE A 123 -12.78 -7.53 -5.66
C PHE A 123 -11.96 -6.30 -5.27
N CYS A 124 -11.06 -6.46 -4.30
CA CYS A 124 -10.25 -5.35 -3.80
C CYS A 124 -8.98 -5.08 -4.63
N ALA A 125 -8.63 -5.93 -5.60
CA ALA A 125 -7.40 -5.76 -6.38
C ALA A 125 -7.31 -4.41 -7.10
N HIS A 126 -8.42 -3.92 -7.67
CA HIS A 126 -8.46 -2.61 -8.32
C HIS A 126 -8.32 -1.46 -7.31
N THR A 127 -9.05 -1.51 -6.21
CA THR A 127 -8.96 -0.50 -5.14
C THR A 127 -7.57 -0.49 -4.51
N LEU A 128 -6.97 -1.66 -4.27
CA LEU A 128 -5.59 -1.79 -3.83
C LEU A 128 -4.62 -1.12 -4.80
N SER A 129 -4.75 -1.40 -6.09
CA SER A 129 -3.90 -0.79 -7.13
C SER A 129 -3.97 0.74 -7.09
N THR A 130 -5.18 1.31 -7.02
CA THR A 130 -5.39 2.75 -6.93
C THR A 130 -4.79 3.34 -5.65
N ALA A 131 -5.04 2.71 -4.51
CA ALA A 131 -4.54 3.18 -3.21
C ALA A 131 -3.00 3.12 -3.12
N LEU A 132 -2.38 2.07 -3.66
CA LEU A 132 -0.92 1.94 -3.74
C LEU A 132 -0.32 2.95 -4.74
N PHE A 133 -0.97 3.16 -5.86
CA PHE A 133 -0.56 4.15 -6.85
C PHE A 133 -0.57 5.57 -6.26
N MET A 134 -1.48 5.84 -5.32
CA MET A 134 -1.54 7.09 -4.56
C MET A 134 -0.75 7.03 -3.23
N GLN A 135 0.00 5.98 -2.96
CA GLN A 135 0.79 5.71 -1.74
C GLN A 135 -0.01 5.87 -0.42
N GLN A 136 -1.30 5.62 -0.44
CA GLN A 136 -2.20 5.89 0.68
C GLN A 136 -1.98 4.96 1.87
N PHE A 137 -2.04 5.52 3.08
CA PHE A 137 -1.91 4.76 4.34
C PHE A 137 -3.18 3.98 4.72
N ASN A 138 -4.34 4.28 4.14
CA ASN A 138 -5.61 3.62 4.43
C ASN A 138 -5.59 2.09 4.22
N ILE A 139 -4.65 1.57 3.41
CA ILE A 139 -4.41 0.13 3.24
C ILE A 139 -3.99 -0.51 4.57
N ALA A 140 -3.10 0.13 5.34
CA ALA A 140 -2.71 -0.35 6.66
C ALA A 140 -3.88 -0.31 7.65
N ILE A 141 -4.70 0.74 7.60
CA ILE A 141 -5.91 0.85 8.43
C ILE A 141 -6.87 -0.29 8.11
N ALA A 142 -7.12 -0.58 6.83
CA ALA A 142 -7.96 -1.70 6.42
C ALA A 142 -7.40 -3.05 6.92
N ALA A 143 -6.08 -3.23 6.86
CA ALA A 143 -5.42 -4.43 7.37
C ALA A 143 -5.63 -4.61 8.88
N ILE A 144 -5.54 -3.55 9.67
CA ILE A 144 -5.78 -3.57 11.13
C ILE A 144 -7.23 -3.91 11.45
N ILE A 145 -8.19 -3.34 10.69
CA ILE A 145 -9.62 -3.59 10.93
C ILE A 145 -10.01 -5.05 10.62
N ILE A 146 -9.35 -5.67 9.64
CA ILE A 146 -9.64 -7.05 9.23
C ILE A 146 -8.94 -8.09 10.14
N SER A 147 -7.84 -7.72 10.81
CA SER A 147 -7.07 -8.60 11.71
C SER A 147 -7.84 -8.84 12.98
#